data_203c6000ac8ebf1d58604c910162ae2b
#
_entry.id   203c6000ac8ebf1d58604c910162ae2b
#
_cell.length_a   1.000
_cell.length_b   1.000
_cell.length_c   1.000
_cell.angle_alpha   90.00
_cell.angle_beta   90.00
_cell.angle_gamma   90.00
#
_symmetry.space_group_name_H-M   'P 1'
#
loop_
_entity.id
_entity.type
_entity.pdbx_description
1 polymer ?
#
loop_
_entity_poly.entity_id
_entity_poly.type
_entity_poly.pdbx_seq_one_letter_code
_entity_poly.pdbx_strand_id
1 'polypeptide(L)'
;MENKKNMYFAVAYKLYTNENGTETMVEEATAEKPFQFLSGFGLALDDFENTIVALNDEQKNDFDFTLTKQQAYGEHEAERVLNLDKEMFCIDGKLDTDNIYKDAIIPLQNENGQRFLGKVLEIGNDKVTVDLNHPLAGNDLHFVGSIVEAREATNEEIQTI
;
A
#
# COMPACT_ATOMS: atom_id res chain seq x y z
N MET A 1 -7.22 29.19 15.78
CA MET A 1 -6.99 27.81 15.35
C MET A 1 -5.52 27.48 15.40
N GLU A 2 -5.17 26.56 16.24
CA GLU A 2 -3.77 26.19 16.38
C GLU A 2 -3.29 25.44 15.15
N ASN A 3 -2.15 25.82 14.64
CA ASN A 3 -1.50 25.07 13.60
C ASN A 3 -0.87 23.84 14.24
N LYS A 4 -1.38 22.67 13.89
CA LYS A 4 -0.76 21.44 14.37
C LYS A 4 0.61 21.29 13.75
N LYS A 5 1.61 21.07 14.58
CA LYS A 5 2.96 20.81 14.10
C LYS A 5 3.00 19.42 13.47
N ASN A 6 3.85 19.26 12.48
CA ASN A 6 4.07 17.94 11.90
C ASN A 6 4.70 17.04 12.96
N MET A 7 4.20 15.82 13.05
CA MET A 7 4.66 14.83 14.02
C MET A 7 5.36 13.69 13.32
N TYR A 8 6.39 13.17 13.97
CA TYR A 8 7.02 11.93 13.56
C TYR A 8 6.36 10.79 14.34
N PHE A 9 5.95 9.75 13.61
CA PHE A 9 5.39 8.54 14.19
C PHE A 9 6.13 7.32 13.71
N ALA A 10 6.43 6.41 14.64
CA ALA A 10 6.89 5.07 14.33
C ALA A 10 5.88 4.11 14.94
N VAL A 11 5.29 3.26 14.10
CA VAL A 11 4.22 2.37 14.54
C VAL A 11 4.54 0.93 14.17
N ALA A 12 4.27 0.02 15.10
CA ALA A 12 4.34 -1.41 14.86
C ALA A 12 2.91 -1.91 14.68
N TYR A 13 2.67 -2.72 13.65
CA TYR A 13 1.33 -3.24 13.40
C TYR A 13 1.35 -4.54 12.62
N LYS A 14 0.23 -5.22 12.67
CA LYS A 14 -0.09 -6.31 11.77
C LYS A 14 -1.31 -5.91 10.98
N LEU A 15 -1.25 -6.07 9.68
CA LEU A 15 -2.34 -5.73 8.77
C LEU A 15 -2.98 -7.02 8.26
N TYR A 16 -4.26 -7.11 8.44
CA TYR A 16 -5.06 -8.25 7.99
C TYR A 16 -6.08 -7.83 6.94
N THR A 17 -6.31 -8.70 5.96
CA THR A 17 -7.44 -8.57 5.07
C THR A 17 -8.41 -9.72 5.35
N ASN A 18 -9.69 -9.50 5.07
CA ASN A 18 -10.71 -10.51 5.29
C ASN A 18 -11.18 -11.06 3.94
N GLU A 19 -10.93 -12.34 3.71
CA GLU A 19 -11.40 -13.04 2.52
C GLU A 19 -12.32 -14.17 2.95
N ASN A 20 -13.58 -14.08 2.53
CA ASN A 20 -14.60 -15.11 2.82
C ASN A 20 -14.72 -15.45 4.31
N GLY A 21 -14.60 -14.43 5.17
CA GLY A 21 -14.73 -14.61 6.62
C GLY A 21 -13.43 -15.02 7.31
N THR A 22 -12.34 -15.15 6.58
CA THR A 22 -11.04 -15.51 7.13
C THR A 22 -10.07 -14.34 7.04
N GLU A 23 -9.52 -13.93 8.17
CA GLU A 23 -8.50 -12.89 8.18
C GLU A 23 -7.14 -13.48 7.83
N THR A 24 -6.44 -12.81 6.92
CA THR A 24 -5.09 -13.19 6.49
C THR A 24 -4.15 -12.04 6.70
N MET A 25 -3.03 -12.28 7.40
CA MET A 25 -2.02 -11.25 7.59
C MET A 25 -1.28 -11.02 6.26
N VAL A 26 -1.29 -9.77 5.79
CA VAL A 26 -0.67 -9.40 4.52
C VAL A 26 0.56 -8.51 4.69
N GLU A 27 0.70 -7.88 5.86
CA GLU A 27 1.82 -6.98 6.12
C GLU A 27 2.09 -6.93 7.62
N GLU A 28 3.35 -6.76 7.98
CA GLU A 28 3.74 -6.57 9.38
C GLU A 28 4.88 -5.56 9.46
N ALA A 29 4.73 -4.60 10.40
CA ALA A 29 5.81 -3.71 10.79
C ALA A 29 6.08 -3.97 12.27
N THR A 30 7.33 -4.30 12.62
CA THR A 30 7.70 -4.66 13.99
C THR A 30 8.28 -3.45 14.73
N ALA A 31 8.40 -3.57 16.06
CA ALA A 31 9.03 -2.52 16.86
C ALA A 31 10.50 -2.28 16.45
N GLU A 32 11.17 -3.31 15.92
CA GLU A 32 12.54 -3.20 15.43
C GLU A 32 12.60 -2.55 14.04
N LYS A 33 11.57 -2.75 13.23
CA LYS A 33 11.43 -2.17 11.89
C LYS A 33 10.04 -1.57 11.75
N PRO A 34 9.76 -0.47 12.48
CA PRO A 34 8.44 0.12 12.45
C PRO A 34 8.17 0.86 11.15
N PHE A 35 6.88 1.05 10.85
CA PHE A 35 6.49 1.96 9.79
C PHE A 35 6.65 3.38 10.30
N GLN A 36 7.47 4.17 9.63
CA GLN A 36 7.78 5.53 10.00
C GLN A 36 7.14 6.50 9.03
N PHE A 37 6.49 7.53 9.55
CA PHE A 37 5.92 8.56 8.70
C PHE A 37 5.82 9.89 9.43
N LEU A 38 5.73 10.97 8.65
CA LEU A 38 5.47 12.31 9.17
C LEU A 38 4.03 12.68 8.86
N SER A 39 3.32 13.21 9.85
CA SER A 39 1.95 13.63 9.65
C SER A 39 1.88 14.91 8.81
N GLY A 40 0.78 15.06 8.05
CA GLY A 40 0.53 16.26 7.25
C GLY A 40 1.12 16.26 5.85
N PHE A 41 1.78 15.18 5.43
CA PHE A 41 2.42 15.10 4.10
C PHE A 41 1.82 14.04 3.19
N GLY A 42 0.78 13.35 3.62
CA GLY A 42 0.15 12.33 2.81
C GLY A 42 0.97 11.06 2.60
N LEU A 43 1.88 10.75 3.52
CA LEU A 43 2.76 9.60 3.44
C LEU A 43 2.09 8.29 3.83
N ALA A 44 0.95 8.36 4.51
CA ALA A 44 0.16 7.21 4.92
C ALA A 44 -1.27 7.42 4.46
N LEU A 45 -2.09 6.38 4.52
CA LEU A 45 -3.52 6.52 4.24
C LEU A 45 -4.12 7.57 5.17
N ASP A 46 -4.96 8.46 4.65
CA ASP A 46 -5.51 9.57 5.42
C ASP A 46 -6.20 9.12 6.70
N ASP A 47 -7.04 8.11 6.61
CA ASP A 47 -7.77 7.63 7.79
C ASP A 47 -6.87 6.88 8.77
N PHE A 48 -5.82 6.22 8.28
CA PHE A 48 -4.81 5.63 9.15
C PHE A 48 -4.08 6.73 9.93
N GLU A 49 -3.58 7.73 9.23
CA GLU A 49 -2.89 8.85 9.84
C GLU A 49 -3.78 9.57 10.86
N ASN A 50 -5.02 9.87 10.49
CA ASN A 50 -5.96 10.53 11.38
C ASN A 50 -6.22 9.72 12.65
N THR A 51 -6.32 8.40 12.52
CA THR A 51 -6.52 7.52 13.67
C THR A 51 -5.31 7.54 14.61
N ILE A 52 -4.09 7.48 14.04
CA ILE A 52 -2.86 7.51 14.84
C ILE A 52 -2.71 8.86 15.54
N VAL A 53 -2.98 9.96 14.85
CA VAL A 53 -2.91 11.30 15.43
C VAL A 53 -3.92 11.45 16.60
N ALA A 54 -5.14 10.96 16.41
CA ALA A 54 -6.17 11.02 17.45
C ALA A 54 -5.79 10.20 18.68
N LEU A 55 -5.22 9.02 18.48
CA LEU A 55 -4.74 8.17 19.58
C LEU A 55 -3.62 8.87 20.36
N ASN A 56 -2.69 9.50 19.66
CA ASN A 56 -1.61 10.22 20.30
C ASN A 56 -2.14 11.42 21.12
N ASP A 57 -3.13 12.13 20.58
CA ASP A 57 -3.75 13.25 21.30
C ASP A 57 -4.43 12.78 22.59
N GLU A 58 -4.95 11.55 22.61
CA GLU A 58 -5.55 10.94 23.79
C GLU A 58 -4.54 10.21 24.68
N GLN A 59 -3.26 10.23 24.29
CA GLN A 59 -2.17 9.56 25.01
C GLN A 59 -2.34 8.03 25.04
N LYS A 60 -2.93 7.49 23.99
CA LYS A 60 -3.09 6.05 23.80
C LYS A 60 -2.08 5.56 22.78
N ASN A 61 -1.52 4.39 23.04
CA ASN A 61 -0.53 3.79 22.13
C ASN A 61 -1.07 2.60 21.37
N ASP A 62 -1.84 1.74 22.01
CA ASP A 62 -2.35 0.53 21.38
C ASP A 62 -3.55 0.82 20.49
N PHE A 63 -3.61 0.14 19.37
CA PHE A 63 -4.73 0.30 18.45
C PHE A 63 -5.20 -1.01 17.84
N ASP A 64 -6.47 -1.03 17.51
CA ASP A 64 -7.12 -2.10 16.79
C ASP A 64 -8.29 -1.45 16.05
N PHE A 65 -8.12 -1.22 14.76
CA PHE A 65 -9.16 -0.56 13.98
C PHE A 65 -9.20 -1.11 12.56
N THR A 66 -10.35 -0.93 11.91
CA THR A 66 -10.54 -1.36 10.54
C THR A 66 -10.84 -0.15 9.66
N LEU A 67 -10.12 -0.03 8.55
CA LEU A 67 -10.46 0.90 7.48
C LEU A 67 -11.25 0.14 6.44
N THR A 68 -12.42 0.67 6.06
CA THR A 68 -13.19 0.07 4.98
C THR A 68 -12.44 0.29 3.66
N LYS A 69 -12.77 -0.50 2.64
CA LYS A 69 -12.14 -0.34 1.33
C LYS A 69 -12.28 1.09 0.80
N GLN A 70 -13.37 1.78 1.09
CA GLN A 70 -13.56 3.17 0.69
C GLN A 70 -12.60 4.13 1.42
N GLN A 71 -12.20 3.79 2.64
CA GLN A 71 -11.23 4.57 3.42
C GLN A 71 -9.79 4.18 3.11
N ALA A 72 -9.58 3.08 2.41
CA ALA A 72 -8.27 2.56 2.07
C ALA A 72 -7.97 2.72 0.57
N TYR A 73 -7.88 1.64 -0.17
CA TYR A 73 -7.47 1.67 -1.58
C TYR A 73 -8.64 1.59 -2.57
N GLY A 74 -9.87 1.69 -2.06
CA GLY A 74 -11.05 1.66 -2.89
C GLY A 74 -11.41 0.26 -3.37
N GLU A 75 -12.37 0.19 -4.28
CA GLU A 75 -12.82 -1.06 -4.82
C GLU A 75 -11.91 -1.53 -5.96
N HIS A 76 -11.86 -2.84 -6.16
CA HIS A 76 -11.19 -3.42 -7.31
C HIS A 76 -12.00 -3.05 -8.57
N GLU A 77 -11.36 -2.39 -9.52
CA GLU A 77 -12.01 -1.95 -10.76
C GLU A 77 -11.62 -2.85 -11.93
N ALA A 78 -12.60 -3.47 -12.55
CA ALA A 78 -12.35 -4.34 -13.71
C ALA A 78 -11.73 -3.58 -14.89
N GLU A 79 -11.98 -2.28 -14.98
CA GLU A 79 -11.41 -1.41 -16.02
C GLU A 79 -9.91 -1.30 -15.94
N ARG A 80 -9.32 -1.56 -14.78
CA ARG A 80 -7.87 -1.53 -14.58
C ARG A 80 -7.20 -2.88 -14.82
N VAL A 81 -7.97 -3.88 -15.22
CA VAL A 81 -7.42 -5.17 -15.65
C VAL A 81 -7.27 -5.10 -17.17
N LEU A 82 -6.04 -5.19 -17.65
CA LEU A 82 -5.72 -5.00 -19.06
C LEU A 82 -5.18 -6.28 -19.70
N ASN A 83 -5.51 -6.47 -20.97
CA ASN A 83 -4.89 -7.51 -21.80
C ASN A 83 -3.83 -6.84 -22.67
N LEU A 84 -2.58 -7.14 -22.39
CA LEU A 84 -1.44 -6.54 -23.09
C LEU A 84 -0.81 -7.55 -24.02
N ASP A 85 -0.23 -7.07 -25.14
CA ASP A 85 0.43 -7.95 -26.09
C ASP A 85 1.60 -8.66 -25.42
N LYS A 86 1.65 -9.98 -25.60
CA LYS A 86 2.71 -10.81 -25.03
C LYS A 86 4.09 -10.39 -25.52
N GLU A 87 4.18 -9.87 -26.74
CA GLU A 87 5.43 -9.41 -27.33
C GLU A 87 6.10 -8.31 -26.50
N MET A 88 5.32 -7.50 -25.75
CA MET A 88 5.84 -6.45 -24.88
C MET A 88 6.75 -7.02 -23.79
N PHE A 89 6.58 -8.30 -23.48
CA PHE A 89 7.30 -8.97 -22.39
C PHE A 89 8.29 -10.00 -22.90
N CYS A 90 8.56 -9.99 -24.19
CA CYS A 90 9.49 -10.94 -24.82
C CYS A 90 10.87 -10.33 -24.95
N ILE A 91 11.89 -11.18 -24.79
CA ILE A 91 13.29 -10.86 -25.03
C ILE A 91 13.76 -11.84 -26.10
N ASP A 92 14.27 -11.31 -27.22
CA ASP A 92 14.75 -12.11 -28.36
C ASP A 92 13.68 -13.10 -28.88
N GLY A 93 12.43 -12.64 -28.92
CA GLY A 93 11.30 -13.43 -29.42
C GLY A 93 10.74 -14.45 -28.44
N LYS A 94 11.25 -14.50 -27.22
CA LYS A 94 10.79 -15.42 -26.18
C LYS A 94 10.31 -14.66 -24.95
N LEU A 95 9.23 -15.13 -24.35
CA LEU A 95 8.72 -14.54 -23.11
C LEU A 95 9.78 -14.62 -22.02
N ASP A 96 9.97 -13.50 -21.31
CA ASP A 96 10.87 -13.42 -20.17
C ASP A 96 10.21 -14.10 -18.95
N THR A 97 10.31 -15.41 -18.87
CA THR A 97 9.65 -16.20 -17.82
C THR A 97 10.30 -16.04 -16.45
N ASP A 98 11.49 -15.46 -16.38
CA ASP A 98 12.15 -15.17 -15.10
C ASP A 98 11.44 -14.04 -14.37
N ASN A 99 10.90 -13.07 -15.11
CA ASN A 99 10.23 -11.91 -14.55
C ASN A 99 8.72 -11.90 -14.78
N ILE A 100 8.23 -12.58 -15.82
CA ILE A 100 6.83 -12.59 -16.20
C ILE A 100 6.24 -13.98 -15.95
N TYR A 101 5.52 -14.10 -14.84
CA TYR A 101 4.85 -15.33 -14.45
C TYR A 101 3.59 -14.97 -13.66
N LYS A 102 2.69 -15.94 -13.51
CA LYS A 102 1.43 -15.72 -12.79
C LYS A 102 1.71 -15.20 -11.38
N ASP A 103 0.97 -14.16 -10.99
CA ASP A 103 1.09 -13.46 -9.70
C ASP A 103 2.34 -12.60 -9.53
N ALA A 104 3.17 -12.47 -10.57
CA ALA A 104 4.32 -11.56 -10.52
C ALA A 104 3.86 -10.11 -10.49
N ILE A 105 4.54 -9.28 -9.72
CA ILE A 105 4.33 -7.84 -9.71
C ILE A 105 5.39 -7.20 -10.61
N ILE A 106 4.94 -6.54 -11.67
CA ILE A 106 5.84 -6.01 -12.70
C ILE A 106 5.67 -4.49 -12.84
N PRO A 107 6.75 -3.78 -13.13
CA PRO A 107 6.68 -2.36 -13.44
C PRO A 107 6.23 -2.15 -14.89
N LEU A 108 5.30 -1.24 -15.09
CA LEU A 108 4.80 -0.87 -16.41
C LEU A 108 4.90 0.64 -16.56
N GLN A 109 5.01 1.08 -17.80
CA GLN A 109 5.10 2.50 -18.12
C GLN A 109 4.16 2.81 -19.29
N ASN A 110 3.39 3.90 -19.19
CA ASN A 110 2.51 4.32 -20.27
C ASN A 110 3.25 5.27 -21.21
N GLU A 111 2.56 5.71 -22.26
CA GLU A 111 3.11 6.61 -23.28
C GLU A 111 3.56 7.96 -22.70
N ASN A 112 2.94 8.40 -21.59
CA ASN A 112 3.26 9.66 -20.93
C ASN A 112 4.43 9.54 -19.96
N GLY A 113 5.04 8.37 -19.84
CA GLY A 113 6.16 8.14 -18.94
C GLY A 113 5.75 7.82 -17.51
N GLN A 114 4.47 7.72 -17.22
CA GLN A 114 3.99 7.34 -15.89
C GLN A 114 4.21 5.86 -15.64
N ARG A 115 4.68 5.55 -14.44
CA ARG A 115 4.96 4.17 -14.04
C ARG A 115 3.85 3.62 -13.17
N PHE A 116 3.53 2.35 -13.41
CA PHE A 116 2.51 1.61 -12.66
C PHE A 116 3.08 0.26 -12.26
N LEU A 117 2.57 -0.28 -11.14
CA LEU A 117 2.82 -1.68 -10.81
C LEU A 117 1.59 -2.48 -11.24
N GLY A 118 1.83 -3.60 -11.91
CA GLY A 118 0.77 -4.51 -12.34
C GLY A 118 1.03 -5.92 -11.84
N LYS A 119 -0.05 -6.63 -11.54
CA LYS A 119 0.03 -8.04 -11.16
C LYS A 119 -0.37 -8.89 -12.35
N VAL A 120 0.47 -9.84 -12.72
CA VAL A 120 0.18 -10.77 -13.81
C VAL A 120 -0.88 -11.77 -13.34
N LEU A 121 -2.06 -11.75 -13.94
CA LEU A 121 -3.14 -12.66 -13.60
C LEU A 121 -3.12 -13.93 -14.45
N GLU A 122 -2.81 -13.79 -15.73
CA GLU A 122 -2.84 -14.91 -16.67
C GLU A 122 -1.90 -14.61 -17.85
N ILE A 123 -1.27 -15.65 -18.36
CA ILE A 123 -0.45 -15.60 -19.56
C ILE A 123 -1.12 -16.47 -20.62
N GLY A 124 -1.68 -15.82 -21.63
CA GLY A 124 -2.32 -16.49 -22.75
C GLY A 124 -1.36 -16.76 -23.90
N ASN A 125 -1.92 -17.15 -25.07
CA ASN A 125 -1.11 -17.45 -26.25
C ASN A 125 -0.45 -16.18 -26.83
N ASP A 126 -1.17 -15.06 -26.86
CA ASP A 126 -0.68 -13.82 -27.45
C ASP A 126 -0.92 -12.60 -26.56
N LYS A 127 -1.56 -12.77 -25.41
CA LYS A 127 -1.85 -11.69 -24.47
C LYS A 127 -1.45 -12.07 -23.05
N VAL A 128 -1.06 -11.06 -22.28
CA VAL A 128 -0.84 -11.20 -20.84
C VAL A 128 -1.87 -10.31 -20.14
N THR A 129 -2.65 -10.91 -19.23
CA THR A 129 -3.64 -10.17 -18.46
C THR A 129 -2.97 -9.62 -17.21
N VAL A 130 -3.03 -8.31 -17.04
CA VAL A 130 -2.36 -7.60 -15.93
C VAL A 130 -3.37 -6.75 -15.18
N ASP A 131 -3.36 -6.85 -13.86
CA ASP A 131 -4.22 -6.08 -12.97
C ASP A 131 -3.43 -4.87 -12.44
N LEU A 132 -3.88 -3.67 -12.78
CA LEU A 132 -3.25 -2.42 -12.35
C LEU A 132 -3.84 -1.86 -11.06
N ASN A 133 -4.82 -2.55 -10.46
CA ASN A 133 -5.36 -2.14 -9.17
C ASN A 133 -4.29 -2.29 -8.08
N HIS A 134 -4.41 -1.48 -7.03
CA HIS A 134 -3.57 -1.69 -5.86
C HIS A 134 -3.82 -3.11 -5.34
N PRO A 135 -2.77 -3.83 -4.89
CA PRO A 135 -2.94 -5.22 -4.41
C PRO A 135 -3.98 -5.38 -3.30
N LEU A 136 -4.21 -4.33 -2.52
CA LEU A 136 -5.19 -4.34 -1.42
C LEU A 136 -6.53 -3.70 -1.79
N ALA A 137 -6.71 -3.27 -3.04
CA ALA A 137 -7.99 -2.71 -3.49
C ALA A 137 -9.10 -3.76 -3.35
N GLY A 138 -10.28 -3.31 -2.95
CA GLY A 138 -11.42 -4.20 -2.74
C GLY A 138 -11.43 -4.88 -1.38
N ASN A 139 -10.48 -4.59 -0.52
CA ASN A 139 -10.37 -5.19 0.81
C ASN A 139 -10.50 -4.16 1.91
N ASP A 140 -11.21 -4.53 2.98
CA ASP A 140 -11.15 -3.78 4.23
C ASP A 140 -9.83 -4.14 4.91
N LEU A 141 -9.22 -3.15 5.56
CA LEU A 141 -7.91 -3.31 6.18
C LEU A 141 -8.04 -3.27 7.70
N HIS A 142 -7.64 -4.34 8.38
CA HIS A 142 -7.68 -4.44 9.83
C HIS A 142 -6.26 -4.28 10.38
N PHE A 143 -6.04 -3.17 11.10
CA PHE A 143 -4.73 -2.85 11.69
C PHE A 143 -4.77 -3.11 13.19
N VAL A 144 -3.81 -3.89 13.67
CA VAL A 144 -3.64 -4.16 15.10
C VAL A 144 -2.19 -3.88 15.46
N GLY A 145 -1.96 -3.02 16.43
CA GLY A 145 -0.58 -2.71 16.79
C GLY A 145 -0.46 -1.63 17.85
N SER A 146 0.67 -0.92 17.82
CA SER A 146 0.92 0.13 18.79
C SER A 146 1.86 1.20 18.22
N ILE A 147 1.75 2.40 18.79
CA ILE A 147 2.67 3.50 18.49
C ILE A 147 3.95 3.25 19.29
N VAL A 148 5.06 3.07 18.57
CA VAL A 148 6.37 2.82 19.18
C VAL A 148 7.01 4.14 19.60
N GLU A 149 6.91 5.16 18.74
CA GLU A 149 7.44 6.49 19.01
C GLU A 149 6.52 7.54 18.40
N ALA A 150 6.32 8.63 19.12
CA ALA A 150 5.59 9.78 18.63
C ALA A 150 6.26 11.02 19.20
N ARG A 151 6.69 11.92 18.33
CA ARG A 151 7.35 13.16 18.71
C ARG A 151 7.19 14.21 17.62
N GLU A 152 7.55 15.42 17.93
CA GLU A 152 7.56 16.49 16.94
C GLU A 152 8.63 16.19 15.88
N ALA A 153 8.30 16.39 14.60
CA ALA A 153 9.24 16.18 13.52
C ALA A 153 10.34 17.26 13.54
N THR A 154 11.57 16.86 13.19
CA THR A 154 12.67 17.80 13.06
C THR A 154 12.66 18.44 11.68
N ASN A 155 13.33 19.60 11.55
CA ASN A 155 13.48 20.26 10.25
C ASN A 155 14.19 19.37 9.24
N GLU A 156 15.17 18.59 9.66
CA GLU A 156 15.87 17.66 8.78
C GLU A 156 14.92 16.59 8.23
N GLU A 157 14.06 16.05 9.08
CA GLU A 157 13.09 15.05 8.66
C GLU A 157 12.11 15.60 7.66
N ILE A 158 11.65 16.84 7.86
CA ILE A 158 10.73 17.50 6.94
C ILE A 158 11.41 17.76 5.60
N GLN A 159 12.67 18.12 5.58
CA GLN A 159 13.41 18.43 4.36
C GLN A 159 13.75 17.18 3.52
N THR A 160 13.79 16.00 4.13
CA THR A 160 14.17 14.75 3.44
C THR A 160 13.00 13.97 2.85
N ILE A 161 11.80 14.50 2.95
CA ILE A 161 10.60 13.85 2.41
C ILE A 161 10.60 13.90 0.88
#